data_20c28453d8e9ed1e0388df0d0945cf87
#
_entry.id   20c28453d8e9ed1e0388df0d0945cf87
#
_cell.length_a   1.000
_cell.length_b   1.000
_cell.length_c   1.000
_cell.angle_alpha   90.00
_cell.angle_beta   90.00
_cell.angle_gamma   90.00
#
_symmetry.space_group_name_H-M   'P 1'
#
loop_
_entity.id
_entity.type
_entity.pdbx_description
1 polymer ?
#
loop_
_entity_poly.entity_id
_entity_poly.type
_entity_poly.pdbx_seq_one_letter_code
_entity_poly.pdbx_strand_id
1 'polypeptide(L)'
;MLTNPSQLILRNSDLFTDQNVLVLNYEGDLLPKQLLETAQKVTALSLDYHHHLIMSPYAEPNLALHFGHMLPDEELFDTVIIYYPKAKPLASYLLNLAGVHLKHNGQLLVVGENKGGIRSIVKQVPDYFDNPFKQDSARHCLLYVSQLIEKAPQINLSDWVRNYQLETPQGEITICNLVGVFSEKRLDEGTKLLLSHLPNLSGRVLDFGCGAGVIAAALLKAQPELKIECVDINAMAIESCKLTLAANNFTAVTYPSDGLTQTKGLFNGIISNPPFHDGLRSTTDIAKNFVKDSVQKLEKGGVWHIVANRHLPYSDSISTHFKQVNVSAQNNKYKVYSNKISN
;
A
#
# COMPACT_ATOMS: atom_id res chain seq x y z
N MET A 1 -1.77 18.58 -11.08
CA MET A 1 -0.65 19.50 -10.68
C MET A 1 0.44 18.62 -10.08
N LEU A 2 1.71 18.87 -10.41
CA LEU A 2 2.81 18.09 -9.84
C LEU A 2 2.99 18.38 -8.35
N THR A 3 3.36 17.34 -7.61
CA THR A 3 3.76 17.44 -6.20
C THR A 3 5.08 18.20 -6.05
N ASN A 4 5.42 18.62 -4.83
CA ASN A 4 6.66 19.34 -4.60
C ASN A 4 7.91 18.49 -4.91
N PRO A 5 7.99 17.21 -4.55
CA PRO A 5 9.09 16.34 -4.96
C PRO A 5 9.20 16.21 -6.49
N SER A 6 8.09 16.04 -7.18
CA SER A 6 8.04 15.92 -8.65
C SER A 6 8.53 17.19 -9.35
N GLN A 7 8.15 18.36 -8.85
CA GLN A 7 8.65 19.64 -9.37
C GLN A 7 10.17 19.79 -9.16
N LEU A 8 10.71 19.26 -8.05
CA LEU A 8 12.17 19.28 -7.81
C LEU A 8 12.92 18.35 -8.77
N ILE A 9 12.35 17.18 -9.11
CA ILE A 9 12.91 16.27 -10.13
C ILE A 9 12.94 16.95 -11.49
N LEU A 10 11.81 17.53 -11.96
CA LEU A 10 11.78 18.19 -13.28
C LEU A 10 12.74 19.38 -13.38
N ARG A 11 12.94 20.10 -12.29
CA ARG A 11 13.93 21.20 -12.23
C ARG A 11 15.36 20.72 -12.50
N ASN A 12 15.64 19.43 -12.29
CA ASN A 12 16.95 18.80 -12.48
C ASN A 12 16.93 17.78 -13.64
N SER A 13 16.08 18.00 -14.64
CA SER A 13 15.87 17.05 -15.76
C SER A 13 17.10 16.86 -16.65
N ASP A 14 18.05 17.77 -16.63
CA ASP A 14 19.35 17.64 -17.29
C ASP A 14 20.17 16.44 -16.78
N LEU A 15 19.92 15.96 -15.57
CA LEU A 15 20.61 14.80 -15.00
C LEU A 15 20.29 13.47 -15.71
N PHE A 16 19.21 13.38 -16.47
CA PHE A 16 18.75 12.14 -17.12
C PHE A 16 18.36 12.32 -18.60
N THR A 17 18.92 13.33 -19.27
CA THR A 17 18.69 13.58 -20.69
C THR A 17 19.13 12.38 -21.53
N ASP A 18 18.24 11.95 -22.45
CA ASP A 18 18.43 10.81 -23.38
C ASP A 18 18.69 9.45 -22.68
N GLN A 19 18.31 9.30 -21.40
CA GLN A 19 18.53 8.11 -20.62
C GLN A 19 17.28 7.24 -20.48
N ASN A 20 17.49 5.95 -20.17
CA ASN A 20 16.46 5.05 -19.68
C ASN A 20 16.32 5.24 -18.16
N VAL A 21 15.13 5.67 -17.73
CA VAL A 21 14.87 6.05 -16.34
C VAL A 21 13.87 5.11 -15.70
N LEU A 22 14.17 4.61 -14.50
CA LEU A 22 13.23 3.91 -13.63
C LEU A 22 12.75 4.86 -12.51
N VAL A 23 11.45 4.96 -12.31
CA VAL A 23 10.86 5.72 -11.20
C VAL A 23 10.19 4.77 -10.21
N LEU A 24 10.65 4.76 -8.97
CA LEU A 24 10.15 3.89 -7.90
C LEU A 24 9.33 4.70 -6.88
N ASN A 25 8.16 4.17 -6.52
CA ASN A 25 7.30 4.71 -5.47
C ASN A 25 6.86 6.16 -5.75
N TYR A 26 6.57 6.50 -7.01
CA TYR A 26 6.13 7.84 -7.40
C TYR A 26 4.79 8.24 -6.76
N GLU A 27 4.55 9.54 -6.67
CA GLU A 27 3.33 10.13 -6.11
C GLU A 27 2.19 10.23 -7.15
N GLY A 28 0.98 10.55 -6.71
CA GLY A 28 -0.23 10.61 -7.55
C GLY A 28 -0.27 11.82 -8.50
N ASP A 29 0.73 11.93 -9.35
CA ASP A 29 0.83 12.98 -10.38
C ASP A 29 1.39 12.46 -11.72
N LEU A 30 1.55 13.34 -12.69
CA LEU A 30 1.98 12.97 -14.05
C LEU A 30 3.49 13.06 -14.26
N LEU A 31 4.32 13.02 -13.22
CA LEU A 31 5.77 13.13 -13.41
C LEU A 31 6.32 12.06 -14.36
N PRO A 32 5.99 10.76 -14.24
CA PRO A 32 6.56 9.74 -15.15
C PRO A 32 6.33 10.06 -16.62
N LYS A 33 5.17 10.63 -16.98
CA LYS A 33 4.88 11.10 -18.34
C LYS A 33 5.75 12.30 -18.72
N GLN A 34 5.89 13.29 -17.84
CA GLN A 34 6.61 14.51 -18.13
C GLN A 34 8.14 14.28 -18.26
N LEU A 35 8.66 13.23 -17.63
CA LEU A 35 10.07 12.84 -17.81
C LEU A 35 10.43 12.50 -19.25
N LEU A 36 9.46 12.07 -20.08
CA LEU A 36 9.67 11.78 -21.51
C LEU A 36 10.03 13.03 -22.34
N GLU A 37 9.88 14.24 -21.80
CA GLU A 37 10.34 15.47 -22.46
C GLU A 37 11.87 15.53 -22.56
N THR A 38 12.57 14.80 -21.69
CA THR A 38 14.04 14.77 -21.61
C THR A 38 14.61 13.36 -21.65
N ALA A 39 13.98 12.38 -21.00
CA ALA A 39 14.41 10.99 -20.99
C ALA A 39 14.04 10.26 -22.27
N GLN A 40 14.85 9.28 -22.68
CA GLN A 40 14.57 8.42 -23.84
C GLN A 40 13.42 7.45 -23.58
N LYS A 41 13.41 6.81 -22.41
CA LYS A 41 12.40 5.86 -21.95
C LYS A 41 12.21 5.98 -20.45
N VAL A 42 10.96 5.82 -20.01
CA VAL A 42 10.61 5.81 -18.59
C VAL A 42 9.88 4.52 -18.25
N THR A 43 10.31 3.84 -17.21
CA THR A 43 9.59 2.76 -16.54
C THR A 43 9.23 3.24 -15.14
N ALA A 44 7.98 3.09 -14.74
CA ALA A 44 7.52 3.55 -13.44
C ALA A 44 6.84 2.42 -12.67
N LEU A 45 7.30 2.17 -11.45
CA LEU A 45 6.76 1.19 -10.52
C LEU A 45 6.07 1.90 -9.35
N SER A 46 4.77 1.73 -9.24
CA SER A 46 3.98 2.21 -8.11
C SER A 46 3.77 1.13 -7.06
N LEU A 47 3.92 1.51 -5.79
CA LEU A 47 3.47 0.72 -4.64
C LEU A 47 2.02 1.04 -4.25
N ASP A 48 1.49 2.18 -4.72
CA ASP A 48 0.13 2.65 -4.49
C ASP A 48 -0.71 2.48 -5.77
N TYR A 49 -1.83 1.76 -5.66
CA TYR A 49 -2.66 1.45 -6.82
C TYR A 49 -3.41 2.67 -7.35
N HIS A 50 -3.78 3.63 -6.50
CA HIS A 50 -4.37 4.89 -6.94
C HIS A 50 -3.40 5.69 -7.82
N HIS A 51 -2.12 5.77 -7.43
CA HIS A 51 -1.09 6.41 -8.24
C HIS A 51 -0.90 5.70 -9.59
N HIS A 52 -0.92 4.36 -9.58
CA HIS A 52 -0.88 3.57 -10.81
C HIS A 52 -2.08 3.85 -11.73
N LEU A 53 -3.29 3.94 -11.18
CA LEU A 53 -4.51 4.24 -11.94
C LEU A 53 -4.49 5.64 -12.56
N ILE A 54 -3.93 6.65 -11.88
CA ILE A 54 -3.75 8.00 -12.43
C ILE A 54 -2.86 7.97 -13.68
N MET A 55 -1.82 7.16 -13.64
CA MET A 55 -0.85 7.07 -14.74
C MET A 55 -1.27 6.12 -15.87
N SER A 56 -2.04 5.08 -15.58
CA SER A 56 -2.36 4.01 -16.55
C SER A 56 -2.93 4.47 -17.89
N PRO A 57 -3.73 5.56 -18.01
CA PRO A 57 -4.20 6.06 -19.30
C PRO A 57 -3.08 6.63 -20.19
N TYR A 58 -1.91 6.88 -19.65
CA TYR A 58 -0.79 7.51 -20.36
C TYR A 58 0.30 6.51 -20.78
N ALA A 59 0.06 5.19 -20.59
CA ALA A 59 1.00 4.16 -21.05
C ALA A 59 1.20 4.25 -22.57
N GLU A 60 2.48 4.23 -22.97
CA GLU A 60 2.89 4.31 -24.37
C GLU A 60 4.22 3.56 -24.57
N PRO A 61 4.71 3.32 -25.79
CA PRO A 61 5.90 2.49 -26.02
C PRO A 61 7.14 2.92 -25.22
N ASN A 62 7.28 4.23 -24.95
CA ASN A 62 8.38 4.78 -24.15
C ASN A 62 8.04 4.99 -22.68
N LEU A 63 6.81 4.67 -22.25
CA LEU A 63 6.34 4.77 -20.86
C LEU A 63 5.72 3.45 -20.39
N ALA A 64 6.53 2.61 -19.77
CA ALA A 64 6.06 1.38 -19.14
C ALA A 64 5.61 1.65 -17.69
N LEU A 65 4.41 1.19 -17.35
CA LEU A 65 3.80 1.42 -16.03
C LEU A 65 3.52 0.09 -15.34
N HIS A 66 4.03 -0.07 -14.13
CA HIS A 66 3.85 -1.27 -13.32
C HIS A 66 3.25 -0.92 -11.95
N PHE A 67 2.46 -1.85 -11.43
CA PHE A 67 2.04 -1.88 -10.03
C PHE A 67 2.55 -3.17 -9.41
N GLY A 68 3.22 -3.06 -8.27
CA GLY A 68 3.78 -4.24 -7.60
C GLY A 68 4.88 -3.85 -6.60
N HIS A 69 5.38 -4.83 -5.88
CA HIS A 69 6.50 -4.66 -4.97
C HIS A 69 7.86 -4.73 -5.69
N MET A 70 7.91 -5.31 -6.89
CA MET A 70 9.11 -5.42 -7.75
C MET A 70 8.73 -5.31 -9.22
N LEU A 71 9.71 -5.10 -10.10
CA LEU A 71 9.51 -5.17 -11.54
C LEU A 71 9.36 -6.63 -12.01
N PRO A 72 8.61 -6.86 -13.11
CA PRO A 72 8.46 -8.21 -13.67
C PRO A 72 9.73 -8.75 -14.33
N ASP A 73 10.60 -7.87 -14.80
CA ASP A 73 11.78 -8.18 -15.62
C ASP A 73 13.07 -7.62 -15.00
N GLU A 74 14.22 -8.18 -15.37
CA GLU A 74 15.56 -7.74 -14.96
C GLU A 74 16.13 -6.61 -15.85
N GLU A 75 15.29 -5.67 -16.28
CA GLU A 75 15.72 -4.52 -17.08
C GLU A 75 16.67 -3.63 -16.30
N LEU A 76 17.73 -3.12 -16.96
CA LEU A 76 18.72 -2.20 -16.39
C LEU A 76 18.54 -0.78 -16.91
N PHE A 77 18.69 0.18 -16.03
CA PHE A 77 18.45 1.60 -16.28
C PHE A 77 19.72 2.44 -16.07
N ASP A 78 19.82 3.55 -16.79
CA ASP A 78 20.89 4.53 -16.62
C ASP A 78 20.70 5.32 -15.32
N THR A 79 19.44 5.64 -15.01
CA THR A 79 19.05 6.39 -13.81
C THR A 79 17.86 5.73 -13.12
N VAL A 80 17.90 5.65 -11.79
CA VAL A 80 16.76 5.29 -10.93
C VAL A 80 16.41 6.46 -10.04
N ILE A 81 15.13 6.83 -10.02
CA ILE A 81 14.58 7.88 -9.15
C ILE A 81 13.73 7.20 -8.07
N ILE A 82 14.01 7.45 -6.80
CA ILE A 82 13.23 6.97 -5.66
C ILE A 82 12.52 8.15 -5.00
N TYR A 83 11.21 8.05 -4.84
CA TYR A 83 10.46 8.86 -3.88
C TYR A 83 10.62 8.27 -2.50
N TYR A 84 11.31 8.99 -1.62
CA TYR A 84 11.71 8.51 -0.30
C TYR A 84 10.48 8.28 0.60
N PRO A 85 10.21 7.03 1.04
CA PRO A 85 9.07 6.73 1.88
C PRO A 85 9.32 7.11 3.35
N LYS A 86 8.26 7.35 4.13
CA LYS A 86 8.37 7.63 5.57
C LYS A 86 8.92 6.44 6.37
N ALA A 87 8.61 5.21 5.93
CA ALA A 87 9.06 3.98 6.58
C ALA A 87 10.51 3.65 6.17
N LYS A 88 11.44 3.80 7.09
CA LYS A 88 12.87 3.51 6.83
C LYS A 88 13.16 2.11 6.29
N PRO A 89 12.53 1.01 6.78
CA PRO A 89 12.74 -0.31 6.19
C PRO A 89 12.30 -0.40 4.73
N LEU A 90 11.23 0.29 4.34
CA LEU A 90 10.79 0.38 2.95
C LEU A 90 11.79 1.18 2.11
N ALA A 91 12.37 2.26 2.65
CA ALA A 91 13.43 3.00 1.98
C ALA A 91 14.65 2.10 1.68
N SER A 92 15.08 1.27 2.65
CA SER A 92 16.16 0.30 2.44
C SER A 92 15.81 -0.73 1.36
N TYR A 93 14.57 -1.23 1.32
CA TYR A 93 14.10 -2.12 0.27
C TYR A 93 14.19 -1.46 -1.13
N LEU A 94 13.69 -0.24 -1.26
CA LEU A 94 13.71 0.50 -2.53
C LEU A 94 15.14 0.83 -3.00
N LEU A 95 16.06 1.08 -2.08
CA LEU A 95 17.47 1.27 -2.39
C LEU A 95 18.13 0.01 -2.95
N ASN A 96 17.82 -1.16 -2.35
CA ASN A 96 18.28 -2.44 -2.90
C ASN A 96 17.65 -2.72 -4.27
N LEU A 97 16.34 -2.45 -4.42
CA LEU A 97 15.65 -2.60 -5.70
C LEU A 97 16.29 -1.70 -6.78
N ALA A 98 16.63 -0.45 -6.45
CA ALA A 98 17.34 0.44 -7.35
C ALA A 98 18.71 -0.11 -7.75
N GLY A 99 19.47 -0.64 -6.80
CA GLY A 99 20.80 -1.21 -7.06
C GLY A 99 20.77 -2.37 -8.05
N VAL A 100 19.76 -3.26 -7.93
CA VAL A 100 19.60 -4.41 -8.84
C VAL A 100 19.26 -3.99 -10.27
N HIS A 101 18.54 -2.87 -10.43
CA HIS A 101 18.08 -2.35 -11.71
C HIS A 101 18.96 -1.25 -12.31
N LEU A 102 20.04 -0.84 -11.66
CA LEU A 102 20.98 0.12 -12.21
C LEU A 102 22.08 -0.55 -13.04
N LYS A 103 22.42 0.05 -14.16
CA LYS A 103 23.68 -0.23 -14.88
C LYS A 103 24.88 0.11 -14.01
N HIS A 104 26.02 -0.51 -14.27
CA HIS A 104 27.27 -0.09 -13.61
C HIS A 104 27.55 1.40 -13.89
N ASN A 105 27.92 2.16 -12.87
CA ASN A 105 28.03 3.61 -12.88
C ASN A 105 26.71 4.36 -13.14
N GLY A 106 25.56 3.67 -13.10
CA GLY A 106 24.26 4.30 -13.20
C GLY A 106 23.94 5.19 -12.00
N GLN A 107 23.07 6.15 -12.21
CA GLN A 107 22.74 7.19 -11.22
C GLN A 107 21.52 6.80 -10.37
N LEU A 108 21.64 7.02 -9.08
CA LEU A 108 20.54 6.97 -8.12
C LEU A 108 20.15 8.39 -7.71
N LEU A 109 18.92 8.78 -7.96
CA LEU A 109 18.31 10.02 -7.49
C LEU A 109 17.30 9.69 -6.39
N VAL A 110 17.39 10.33 -5.24
CA VAL A 110 16.44 10.17 -4.13
C VAL A 110 15.83 11.51 -3.77
N VAL A 111 14.51 11.62 -3.92
CA VAL A 111 13.76 12.84 -3.65
C VAL A 111 12.75 12.62 -2.50
N GLY A 112 12.51 13.63 -1.70
CA GLY A 112 11.51 13.59 -0.65
C GLY A 112 11.42 14.86 0.18
N GLU A 113 10.40 14.95 1.00
CA GLU A 113 10.19 16.08 1.90
C GLU A 113 11.20 16.09 3.06
N ASN A 114 11.64 17.29 3.46
CA ASN A 114 12.51 17.49 4.63
C ASN A 114 11.98 16.82 5.90
N LYS A 115 10.67 16.90 6.12
CA LYS A 115 9.97 16.29 7.27
C LYS A 115 9.73 14.79 7.09
N GLY A 116 9.88 14.25 5.89
CA GLY A 116 9.69 12.84 5.54
C GLY A 116 10.85 11.91 5.94
N GLY A 117 11.92 12.47 6.51
CA GLY A 117 13.08 11.67 6.96
C GLY A 117 14.15 11.43 5.90
N ILE A 118 14.06 12.03 4.71
CA ILE A 118 14.99 11.86 3.58
C ILE A 118 16.46 12.07 3.95
N ARG A 119 16.76 12.92 4.93
CA ARG A 119 18.14 13.16 5.37
C ARG A 119 18.85 11.90 5.89
N SER A 120 18.10 10.88 6.28
CA SER A 120 18.68 9.61 6.70
C SER A 120 19.29 8.79 5.55
N ILE A 121 19.02 9.16 4.29
CA ILE A 121 19.61 8.51 3.10
C ILE A 121 21.13 8.39 3.19
N VAL A 122 21.81 9.41 3.68
CA VAL A 122 23.28 9.43 3.83
C VAL A 122 23.82 8.28 4.69
N LYS A 123 22.98 7.73 5.58
CA LYS A 123 23.33 6.60 6.46
C LYS A 123 22.65 5.29 6.06
N GLN A 124 21.75 5.32 5.07
CA GLN A 124 20.96 4.17 4.66
C GLN A 124 21.35 3.60 3.31
N VAL A 125 21.99 4.42 2.48
CA VAL A 125 22.47 3.95 1.19
C VAL A 125 23.45 2.80 1.40
N PRO A 126 23.28 1.66 0.71
CA PRO A 126 24.19 0.52 0.81
C PRO A 126 25.60 0.85 0.26
N ASP A 127 26.63 0.11 0.73
CA ASP A 127 28.04 0.35 0.41
C ASP A 127 28.39 0.15 -1.07
N TYR A 128 27.54 -0.51 -1.85
CA TYR A 128 27.71 -0.61 -3.31
C TYR A 128 27.30 0.65 -4.08
N PHE A 129 26.85 1.69 -3.38
CA PHE A 129 26.72 3.05 -3.88
C PHE A 129 27.80 3.93 -3.29
N ASP A 130 28.19 4.98 -4.00
CA ASP A 130 29.03 6.04 -3.41
C ASP A 130 28.23 6.88 -2.39
N ASN A 131 28.93 7.76 -1.67
CA ASN A 131 28.29 8.60 -0.66
C ASN A 131 27.30 9.58 -1.31
N PRO A 132 26.02 9.56 -0.93
CA PRO A 132 25.04 10.47 -1.49
C PRO A 132 25.35 11.92 -1.13
N PHE A 133 25.31 12.79 -2.11
CA PHE A 133 25.43 14.23 -1.90
C PHE A 133 24.12 14.94 -2.22
N LYS A 134 23.88 16.04 -1.51
CA LYS A 134 22.70 16.86 -1.76
C LYS A 134 22.89 17.66 -3.06
N GLN A 135 22.14 17.31 -4.09
CA GLN A 135 22.14 17.95 -5.40
C GLN A 135 21.38 19.27 -5.39
N ASP A 136 20.15 19.26 -4.83
CA ASP A 136 19.26 20.41 -4.88
C ASP A 136 18.29 20.43 -3.69
N SER A 137 17.67 21.59 -3.47
CA SER A 137 16.60 21.75 -2.47
C SER A 137 15.63 22.86 -2.86
N ALA A 138 14.34 22.56 -2.89
CA ALA A 138 13.29 23.53 -3.12
C ALA A 138 11.96 23.05 -2.49
N ARG A 139 11.03 23.96 -2.21
CA ARG A 139 9.66 23.67 -1.76
C ARG A 139 9.60 22.68 -0.59
N HIS A 140 10.51 22.82 0.37
CA HIS A 140 10.67 21.91 1.52
C HIS A 140 11.04 20.46 1.15
N CYS A 141 11.55 20.22 -0.06
CA CYS A 141 12.06 18.93 -0.52
C CYS A 141 13.57 18.98 -0.71
N LEU A 142 14.19 17.80 -0.67
CA LEU A 142 15.62 17.59 -0.96
C LEU A 142 15.75 16.57 -2.09
N LEU A 143 16.76 16.76 -2.91
CA LEU A 143 17.23 15.81 -3.90
C LEU A 143 18.66 15.40 -3.55
N TYR A 144 18.87 14.10 -3.41
CA TYR A 144 20.19 13.49 -3.26
C TYR A 144 20.53 12.68 -4.49
N VAL A 145 21.80 12.66 -4.83
CA VAL A 145 22.38 11.89 -5.95
C VAL A 145 23.48 10.99 -5.41
N SER A 146 23.56 9.80 -5.93
CA SER A 146 24.58 8.79 -5.66
C SER A 146 24.80 7.96 -6.92
N GLN A 147 25.91 7.22 -7.02
CA GLN A 147 26.26 6.39 -8.17
C GLN A 147 26.46 4.93 -7.73
N LEU A 148 25.99 3.98 -8.53
CA LEU A 148 26.26 2.56 -8.31
C LEU A 148 27.73 2.27 -8.68
N ILE A 149 28.58 1.98 -7.68
CA ILE A 149 30.02 1.75 -7.85
C ILE A 149 30.40 0.28 -7.84
N GLU A 150 29.55 -0.58 -7.26
CA GLU A 150 29.72 -2.03 -7.22
C GLU A 150 28.42 -2.73 -7.58
N LYS A 151 28.49 -3.99 -7.97
CA LYS A 151 27.29 -4.78 -8.30
C LYS A 151 26.45 -5.03 -7.05
N ALA A 152 25.20 -4.58 -7.08
CA ALA A 152 24.26 -4.88 -6.01
C ALA A 152 23.91 -6.38 -5.92
N PRO A 153 23.69 -6.92 -4.71
CA PRO A 153 23.23 -8.29 -4.53
C PRO A 153 21.80 -8.44 -5.04
N GLN A 154 21.46 -9.62 -5.55
CA GLN A 154 20.08 -9.94 -5.93
C GLN A 154 19.15 -9.87 -4.72
N ILE A 155 17.92 -9.39 -4.95
CA ILE A 155 16.91 -9.33 -3.90
C ILE A 155 16.33 -10.73 -3.67
N ASN A 156 16.47 -11.20 -2.44
CA ASN A 156 15.69 -12.34 -1.97
C ASN A 156 14.53 -11.79 -1.12
N LEU A 157 13.30 -11.98 -1.58
CA LEU A 157 12.13 -11.41 -0.91
C LEU A 157 12.01 -11.85 0.56
N SER A 158 12.46 -13.07 0.88
CA SER A 158 12.43 -13.60 2.25
C SER A 158 13.21 -12.75 3.26
N ASP A 159 14.23 -12.01 2.82
CA ASP A 159 15.05 -11.15 3.68
C ASP A 159 14.30 -9.89 4.11
N TRP A 160 13.21 -9.57 3.40
CA TRP A 160 12.37 -8.40 3.61
C TRP A 160 11.01 -8.74 4.25
N VAL A 161 10.76 -10.00 4.52
CA VAL A 161 9.56 -10.51 5.19
C VAL A 161 9.86 -10.80 6.64
N ARG A 162 9.04 -10.26 7.52
CA ARG A 162 9.06 -10.61 8.93
C ARG A 162 7.95 -11.61 9.22
N ASN A 163 8.33 -12.80 9.68
CA ASN A 163 7.41 -13.85 10.08
C ASN A 163 7.25 -13.85 11.61
N TYR A 164 6.03 -13.98 12.10
CA TYR A 164 5.74 -14.11 13.52
C TYR A 164 4.39 -14.80 13.76
N GLN A 165 4.27 -15.43 14.93
CA GLN A 165 2.99 -15.99 15.40
C GLN A 165 2.16 -14.90 16.04
N LEU A 166 0.87 -14.88 15.74
CA LEU A 166 -0.10 -13.91 16.26
C LEU A 166 -1.28 -14.65 16.89
N GLU A 167 -1.47 -14.42 18.19
CA GLU A 167 -2.65 -14.91 18.89
C GLU A 167 -3.87 -14.07 18.53
N THR A 168 -4.92 -14.73 18.08
CA THR A 168 -6.21 -14.11 17.77
C THR A 168 -7.34 -14.79 18.57
N PRO A 169 -8.53 -14.19 18.68
CA PRO A 169 -9.68 -14.87 19.28
C PRO A 169 -10.07 -16.19 18.57
N GLN A 170 -9.65 -16.38 17.30
CA GLN A 170 -9.86 -17.56 16.50
C GLN A 170 -8.73 -18.60 16.62
N GLY A 171 -7.70 -18.27 17.39
CA GLY A 171 -6.48 -19.07 17.60
C GLY A 171 -5.24 -18.46 16.94
N GLU A 172 -4.11 -19.12 17.13
CA GLU A 172 -2.81 -18.66 16.61
C GLU A 172 -2.75 -18.76 15.08
N ILE A 173 -2.23 -17.71 14.42
CA ILE A 173 -1.96 -17.65 12.98
C ILE A 173 -0.54 -17.16 12.72
N THR A 174 0.06 -17.62 11.62
CA THR A 174 1.36 -17.11 11.14
C THR A 174 1.13 -15.87 10.28
N ILE A 175 1.79 -14.77 10.61
CA ILE A 175 1.78 -13.55 9.82
C ILE A 175 3.11 -13.37 9.11
N CYS A 176 3.04 -13.09 7.80
CA CYS A 176 4.17 -12.76 6.94
C CYS A 176 4.03 -11.30 6.53
N ASN A 177 4.87 -10.43 7.05
CA ASN A 177 4.74 -8.99 6.87
C ASN A 177 5.95 -8.41 6.16
N LEU A 178 5.75 -7.90 4.95
CA LEU A 178 6.76 -7.16 4.21
C LEU A 178 7.03 -5.80 4.85
N VAL A 179 8.23 -5.29 4.64
CA VAL A 179 8.63 -3.96 5.10
C VAL A 179 7.67 -2.87 4.57
N GLY A 180 7.37 -1.89 5.42
CA GLY A 180 6.48 -0.79 5.08
C GLY A 180 4.99 -1.08 5.29
N VAL A 181 4.58 -2.32 5.48
CA VAL A 181 3.20 -2.67 5.83
C VAL A 181 2.99 -2.49 7.33
N PHE A 182 1.87 -1.88 7.70
CA PHE A 182 1.52 -1.72 9.10
C PHE A 182 1.37 -3.08 9.77
N SER A 183 2.17 -3.31 10.79
CA SER A 183 2.10 -4.51 11.61
C SER A 183 2.79 -4.27 12.94
N GLU A 184 2.10 -4.63 14.00
CA GLU A 184 2.70 -4.78 15.31
C GLU A 184 2.93 -6.27 15.59
N LYS A 185 3.91 -6.60 16.47
CA LYS A 185 4.14 -7.98 16.94
C LYS A 185 2.97 -8.58 17.72
N ARG A 186 1.95 -7.80 17.96
CA ARG A 186 0.73 -8.15 18.68
C ARG A 186 -0.47 -7.67 17.89
N LEU A 187 -1.58 -8.35 18.09
CA LEU A 187 -2.86 -7.95 17.52
C LEU A 187 -3.23 -6.54 18.02
N ASP A 188 -3.48 -5.62 17.09
CA ASP A 188 -3.95 -4.29 17.44
C ASP A 188 -5.32 -4.37 18.15
N GLU A 189 -5.56 -3.45 19.10
CA GLU A 189 -6.75 -3.50 19.96
C GLU A 189 -8.07 -3.35 19.16
N GLY A 190 -8.06 -2.59 18.06
CA GLY A 190 -9.22 -2.45 17.19
C GLY A 190 -9.53 -3.75 16.46
N THR A 191 -8.54 -4.35 15.83
CA THR A 191 -8.68 -5.66 15.16
C THR A 191 -9.05 -6.76 16.17
N LYS A 192 -8.47 -6.77 17.37
CA LYS A 192 -8.85 -7.71 18.43
C LYS A 192 -10.34 -7.57 18.80
N LEU A 193 -10.80 -6.33 18.99
CA LEU A 193 -12.21 -6.05 19.31
C LEU A 193 -13.14 -6.51 18.17
N LEU A 194 -12.77 -6.25 16.91
CA LEU A 194 -13.49 -6.70 15.72
C LEU A 194 -13.62 -8.22 15.69
N LEU A 195 -12.50 -8.94 15.79
CA LEU A 195 -12.43 -10.39 15.71
C LEU A 195 -13.11 -11.09 16.89
N SER A 196 -13.16 -10.46 18.08
CA SER A 196 -13.87 -10.99 19.26
C SER A 196 -15.40 -10.89 19.14
N HIS A 197 -15.91 -10.13 18.17
CA HIS A 197 -17.36 -9.89 18.00
C HIS A 197 -17.81 -10.14 16.55
N LEU A 198 -17.17 -11.07 15.87
CA LEU A 198 -17.53 -11.44 14.50
C LEU A 198 -18.98 -11.95 14.44
N PRO A 199 -19.77 -11.48 13.46
CA PRO A 199 -21.06 -12.07 13.17
C PRO A 199 -20.90 -13.46 12.54
N ASN A 200 -21.98 -14.24 12.52
CA ASN A 200 -22.00 -15.45 11.72
C ASN A 200 -22.03 -15.05 10.23
N LEU A 201 -20.98 -15.43 9.49
CA LEU A 201 -20.80 -15.11 8.08
C LEU A 201 -21.03 -16.35 7.22
N SER A 202 -21.39 -16.15 5.97
CA SER A 202 -21.53 -17.23 4.98
C SER A 202 -21.22 -16.70 3.59
N GLY A 203 -20.90 -17.59 2.67
CA GLY A 203 -20.72 -17.25 1.27
C GLY A 203 -19.48 -16.40 0.99
N ARG A 204 -19.65 -15.34 0.22
CA ARG A 204 -18.58 -14.49 -0.28
C ARG A 204 -18.35 -13.28 0.63
N VAL A 205 -17.15 -13.16 1.17
CA VAL A 205 -16.77 -12.12 2.14
C VAL A 205 -15.58 -11.33 1.65
N LEU A 206 -15.64 -10.01 1.82
CA LEU A 206 -14.55 -9.08 1.49
C LEU A 206 -13.82 -8.64 2.76
N ASP A 207 -12.50 -8.83 2.81
CA ASP A 207 -11.58 -8.17 3.74
C ASP A 207 -11.06 -6.90 3.05
N PHE A 208 -11.60 -5.76 3.43
CA PHE A 208 -11.26 -4.45 2.85
C PHE A 208 -10.14 -3.77 3.63
N GLY A 209 -9.06 -3.39 2.94
CA GLY A 209 -7.84 -2.90 3.56
C GLY A 209 -7.12 -4.01 4.31
N CYS A 210 -6.87 -5.13 3.61
CA CYS A 210 -6.46 -6.38 4.23
C CYS A 210 -5.07 -6.33 4.91
N GLY A 211 -4.22 -5.36 4.56
CA GLY A 211 -2.87 -5.24 5.10
C GLY A 211 -2.10 -6.56 4.99
N ALA A 212 -1.58 -7.07 6.09
CA ALA A 212 -0.88 -8.36 6.14
C ALA A 212 -1.84 -9.59 6.18
N GLY A 213 -3.15 -9.41 5.98
CA GLY A 213 -4.12 -10.50 5.89
C GLY A 213 -4.57 -11.08 7.24
N VAL A 214 -4.44 -10.34 8.33
CA VAL A 214 -4.79 -10.79 9.69
C VAL A 214 -6.26 -11.17 9.81
N ILE A 215 -7.17 -10.31 9.31
CA ILE A 215 -8.62 -10.53 9.40
C ILE A 215 -9.00 -11.75 8.54
N ALA A 216 -8.54 -11.80 7.30
CA ALA A 216 -8.82 -12.92 6.39
C ALA A 216 -8.32 -14.26 6.95
N ALA A 217 -7.09 -14.31 7.49
CA ALA A 217 -6.53 -15.52 8.08
C ALA A 217 -7.31 -15.97 9.33
N ALA A 218 -7.70 -15.03 10.20
CA ALA A 218 -8.51 -15.34 11.39
C ALA A 218 -9.91 -15.85 11.00
N LEU A 219 -10.55 -15.23 10.00
CA LEU A 219 -11.84 -15.68 9.47
C LEU A 219 -11.77 -17.08 8.89
N LEU A 220 -10.78 -17.37 8.04
CA LEU A 220 -10.62 -18.70 7.43
C LEU A 220 -10.26 -19.78 8.46
N LYS A 221 -9.55 -19.42 9.53
CA LYS A 221 -9.29 -20.34 10.62
C LYS A 221 -10.55 -20.74 11.36
N ALA A 222 -11.47 -19.81 11.59
CA ALA A 222 -12.73 -20.08 12.28
C ALA A 222 -13.82 -20.66 11.36
N GLN A 223 -13.84 -20.27 10.10
CA GLN A 223 -14.88 -20.58 9.11
C GLN A 223 -14.23 -20.91 7.75
N PRO A 224 -13.65 -22.12 7.59
CA PRO A 224 -12.89 -22.50 6.40
C PRO A 224 -13.69 -22.54 5.09
N GLU A 225 -15.02 -22.60 5.18
CA GLU A 225 -15.95 -22.62 4.05
C GLU A 225 -16.18 -21.25 3.41
N LEU A 226 -15.73 -20.16 4.04
CA LEU A 226 -15.88 -18.81 3.49
C LEU A 226 -15.05 -18.63 2.21
N LYS A 227 -15.66 -17.94 1.24
CA LYS A 227 -14.98 -17.48 0.03
C LYS A 227 -14.51 -16.06 0.25
N ILE A 228 -13.26 -15.91 0.70
CA ILE A 228 -12.72 -14.59 1.04
C ILE A 228 -12.01 -13.96 -0.15
N GLU A 229 -12.28 -12.66 -0.35
CA GLU A 229 -11.50 -11.77 -1.18
C GLU A 229 -10.84 -10.72 -0.29
N CYS A 230 -9.57 -10.44 -0.57
CA CYS A 230 -8.76 -9.48 0.16
C CYS A 230 -8.34 -8.37 -0.79
N VAL A 231 -8.61 -7.13 -0.42
CA VAL A 231 -8.20 -5.97 -1.22
C VAL A 231 -7.43 -4.96 -0.39
N ASP A 232 -6.43 -4.38 -1.01
CA ASP A 232 -5.66 -3.26 -0.46
C ASP A 232 -5.20 -2.34 -1.58
N ILE A 233 -4.89 -1.10 -1.28
CA ILE A 233 -4.32 -0.14 -2.23
C ILE A 233 -2.82 -0.32 -2.38
N ASN A 234 -2.15 -0.92 -1.40
CA ASN A 234 -0.70 -1.00 -1.29
C ASN A 234 -0.17 -2.36 -1.77
N ALA A 235 0.81 -2.34 -2.68
CA ALA A 235 1.42 -3.55 -3.25
C ALA A 235 2.12 -4.42 -2.20
N MET A 236 2.79 -3.80 -1.20
CA MET A 236 3.45 -4.54 -0.12
C MET A 236 2.44 -5.23 0.78
N ALA A 237 1.27 -4.62 1.01
CA ALA A 237 0.18 -5.23 1.76
C ALA A 237 -0.42 -6.42 1.02
N ILE A 238 -0.68 -6.28 -0.27
CA ILE A 238 -1.19 -7.37 -1.13
C ILE A 238 -0.26 -8.58 -1.09
N GLU A 239 1.04 -8.37 -1.23
CA GLU A 239 2.01 -9.48 -1.18
C GLU A 239 2.12 -10.07 0.23
N SER A 240 2.12 -9.25 1.28
CA SER A 240 2.09 -9.71 2.67
C SER A 240 0.88 -10.59 2.96
N CYS A 241 -0.31 -10.19 2.48
CA CYS A 241 -1.54 -10.96 2.62
C CYS A 241 -1.45 -12.33 1.94
N LYS A 242 -0.93 -12.39 0.70
CA LYS A 242 -0.71 -13.66 -0.01
C LYS A 242 0.22 -14.59 0.75
N LEU A 243 1.35 -14.06 1.24
CA LEU A 243 2.32 -14.83 2.02
C LEU A 243 1.72 -15.34 3.34
N THR A 244 0.95 -14.51 4.04
CA THR A 244 0.23 -14.90 5.26
C THR A 244 -0.77 -16.02 5.01
N LEU A 245 -1.59 -15.90 3.96
CA LEU A 245 -2.54 -16.94 3.60
C LEU A 245 -1.84 -18.26 3.27
N ALA A 246 -0.78 -18.21 2.46
CA ALA A 246 0.03 -19.39 2.10
C ALA A 246 0.66 -20.04 3.34
N ALA A 247 1.23 -19.26 4.27
CA ALA A 247 1.85 -19.77 5.49
C ALA A 247 0.87 -20.49 6.44
N ASN A 248 -0.42 -20.19 6.33
CA ASN A 248 -1.48 -20.85 7.10
C ASN A 248 -2.25 -21.93 6.30
N ASN A 249 -1.85 -22.22 5.06
CA ASN A 249 -2.53 -23.12 4.13
C ASN A 249 -3.99 -22.67 3.84
N PHE A 250 -4.23 -21.37 3.80
CA PHE A 250 -5.53 -20.79 3.44
C PHE A 250 -5.54 -20.35 1.98
N THR A 251 -6.73 -20.39 1.37
CA THR A 251 -6.97 -19.93 0.00
C THR A 251 -7.94 -18.76 0.01
N ALA A 252 -7.51 -17.64 -0.55
CA ALA A 252 -8.36 -16.46 -0.80
C ALA A 252 -7.87 -15.73 -2.04
N VAL A 253 -8.76 -14.98 -2.68
CA VAL A 253 -8.41 -14.12 -3.83
C VAL A 253 -7.87 -12.79 -3.29
N THR A 254 -6.67 -12.40 -3.72
CA THR A 254 -6.03 -11.15 -3.27
C THR A 254 -5.65 -10.28 -4.45
N TYR A 255 -6.15 -9.04 -4.49
CA TYR A 255 -5.92 -8.12 -5.60
C TYR A 255 -5.93 -6.65 -5.15
N PRO A 256 -5.30 -5.73 -5.93
CA PRO A 256 -5.30 -4.31 -5.60
C PRO A 256 -6.66 -3.67 -5.87
N SER A 257 -7.04 -2.70 -5.02
CA SER A 257 -8.24 -1.91 -5.23
C SER A 257 -8.11 -0.50 -4.64
N ASP A 258 -8.50 0.50 -5.43
CA ASP A 258 -8.72 1.87 -4.92
C ASP A 258 -10.15 1.95 -4.39
N GLY A 259 -10.29 1.92 -3.07
CA GLY A 259 -11.59 1.71 -2.45
C GLY A 259 -12.19 0.37 -2.87
N LEU A 260 -13.46 0.37 -3.25
CA LEU A 260 -14.22 -0.81 -3.74
C LEU A 260 -14.36 -0.84 -5.27
N THR A 261 -13.66 0.02 -6.00
CA THR A 261 -13.88 0.22 -7.44
C THR A 261 -13.52 -0.99 -8.29
N GLN A 262 -12.51 -1.76 -7.91
CA GLN A 262 -12.10 -2.96 -8.64
C GLN A 262 -12.85 -4.22 -8.23
N THR A 263 -13.63 -4.17 -7.13
CA THR A 263 -14.43 -5.32 -6.71
C THR A 263 -15.59 -5.60 -7.66
N LYS A 264 -15.84 -6.87 -7.97
CA LYS A 264 -16.90 -7.30 -8.88
C LYS A 264 -18.01 -8.04 -8.13
N GLY A 265 -19.27 -7.82 -8.54
CA GLY A 265 -20.44 -8.48 -7.94
C GLY A 265 -20.72 -8.00 -6.52
N LEU A 266 -21.52 -8.77 -5.79
CA LEU A 266 -21.98 -8.48 -4.45
C LEU A 266 -21.34 -9.45 -3.44
N PHE A 267 -21.28 -9.03 -2.18
CA PHE A 267 -20.73 -9.79 -1.06
C PHE A 267 -21.81 -10.09 -0.01
N ASN A 268 -21.70 -11.26 0.61
CA ASN A 268 -22.51 -11.59 1.78
C ASN A 268 -21.99 -10.93 3.06
N GLY A 269 -20.70 -10.51 3.05
CA GLY A 269 -20.10 -9.75 4.13
C GLY A 269 -18.97 -8.84 3.66
N ILE A 270 -18.85 -7.67 4.28
CA ILE A 270 -17.67 -6.78 4.16
C ILE A 270 -17.15 -6.56 5.57
N ILE A 271 -15.91 -6.98 5.80
CA ILE A 271 -15.21 -6.85 7.08
C ILE A 271 -14.02 -5.93 6.89
N SER A 272 -13.76 -5.03 7.84
CA SER A 272 -12.63 -4.11 7.73
C SER A 272 -12.17 -3.53 9.05
N ASN A 273 -10.88 -3.30 9.15
CA ASN A 273 -10.28 -2.29 10.00
C ASN A 273 -9.70 -1.20 9.07
N PRO A 274 -10.54 -0.27 8.59
CA PRO A 274 -10.17 0.63 7.52
C PRO A 274 -9.05 1.59 7.91
N PRO A 275 -8.18 2.00 6.97
CA PRO A 275 -7.12 2.95 7.25
C PRO A 275 -7.70 4.30 7.69
N PHE A 276 -7.12 4.89 8.76
CA PHE A 276 -7.61 6.14 9.35
C PHE A 276 -6.87 7.39 8.85
N HIS A 277 -5.81 7.22 8.05
CA HIS A 277 -4.93 8.30 7.61
C HIS A 277 -4.50 8.08 6.16
N ASP A 278 -5.19 8.74 5.24
CA ASP A 278 -4.78 8.81 3.84
C ASP A 278 -4.50 10.28 3.46
N GLY A 279 -3.25 10.68 3.69
CA GLY A 279 -2.64 11.89 3.15
C GLY A 279 -3.49 13.17 3.17
N LEU A 280 -3.89 13.65 1.99
CA LEU A 280 -4.57 14.94 1.78
C LEU A 280 -6.11 14.86 1.83
N ARG A 281 -6.71 13.66 1.81
CA ARG A 281 -8.17 13.52 1.94
C ARG A 281 -8.59 13.58 3.39
N SER A 282 -9.69 14.24 3.70
CA SER A 282 -10.19 14.26 5.07
C SER A 282 -10.64 12.84 5.45
N THR A 283 -10.28 12.41 6.64
CA THR A 283 -10.71 11.10 7.21
C THR A 283 -12.23 10.94 7.17
N THR A 284 -12.96 12.03 7.23
CA THR A 284 -14.43 12.08 7.15
C THR A 284 -14.93 11.68 5.77
N ASP A 285 -14.30 12.15 4.68
CA ASP A 285 -14.74 11.85 3.32
C ASP A 285 -14.44 10.40 2.95
N ILE A 286 -13.30 9.87 3.39
CA ILE A 286 -12.94 8.46 3.22
C ILE A 286 -13.98 7.57 3.89
N ALA A 287 -14.33 7.86 5.16
CA ALA A 287 -15.33 7.12 5.90
C ALA A 287 -16.71 7.15 5.21
N LYS A 288 -17.16 8.33 4.77
CA LYS A 288 -18.44 8.50 4.07
C LYS A 288 -18.50 7.70 2.77
N ASN A 289 -17.47 7.80 1.94
CA ASN A 289 -17.41 7.09 0.67
C ASN A 289 -17.38 5.58 0.89
N PHE A 290 -16.58 5.08 1.84
CA PHE A 290 -16.51 3.66 2.17
C PHE A 290 -17.88 3.09 2.60
N VAL A 291 -18.62 3.78 3.47
CA VAL A 291 -19.98 3.36 3.88
C VAL A 291 -20.92 3.33 2.67
N LYS A 292 -20.96 4.41 1.89
CA LYS A 292 -21.81 4.53 0.70
C LYS A 292 -21.55 3.42 -0.32
N ASP A 293 -20.29 3.20 -0.64
CA ASP A 293 -19.88 2.22 -1.65
C ASP A 293 -20.11 0.78 -1.15
N SER A 294 -19.91 0.54 0.15
CA SER A 294 -20.17 -0.77 0.78
C SER A 294 -21.64 -1.20 0.66
N VAL A 295 -22.59 -0.28 0.83
CA VAL A 295 -24.02 -0.60 0.67
C VAL A 295 -24.33 -1.10 -0.74
N GLN A 296 -23.66 -0.56 -1.76
CA GLN A 296 -23.86 -0.96 -3.15
C GLN A 296 -23.18 -2.30 -3.49
N LYS A 297 -22.28 -2.78 -2.63
CA LYS A 297 -21.53 -4.02 -2.82
C LYS A 297 -22.00 -5.17 -1.93
N LEU A 298 -23.06 -4.97 -1.15
CA LEU A 298 -23.63 -6.00 -0.29
C LEU A 298 -24.90 -6.61 -0.88
N GLU A 299 -25.02 -7.93 -0.76
CA GLU A 299 -26.26 -8.67 -1.02
C GLU A 299 -27.38 -8.25 -0.06
N LYS A 300 -28.63 -8.54 -0.40
CA LYS A 300 -29.76 -8.47 0.56
C LYS A 300 -29.46 -9.35 1.78
N GLY A 301 -29.61 -8.80 2.98
CA GLY A 301 -29.20 -9.47 4.21
C GLY A 301 -27.68 -9.52 4.45
N GLY A 302 -26.89 -8.99 3.55
CA GLY A 302 -25.43 -8.92 3.67
C GLY A 302 -24.99 -8.09 4.87
N VAL A 303 -23.88 -8.49 5.48
CA VAL A 303 -23.35 -7.93 6.73
C VAL A 303 -22.21 -6.97 6.44
N TRP A 304 -22.27 -5.79 7.01
CA TRP A 304 -21.18 -4.83 7.08
C TRP A 304 -20.65 -4.75 8.51
N HIS A 305 -19.40 -5.16 8.73
CA HIS A 305 -18.83 -5.30 10.06
C HIS A 305 -17.44 -4.69 10.10
N ILE A 306 -17.30 -3.54 10.75
CA ILE A 306 -16.05 -2.79 10.80
C ILE A 306 -15.70 -2.33 12.20
N VAL A 307 -14.40 -2.11 12.44
CA VAL A 307 -13.93 -1.38 13.62
C VAL A 307 -13.45 0.01 13.20
N ALA A 308 -13.77 1.01 14.00
CA ALA A 308 -13.31 2.38 13.81
C ALA A 308 -13.00 3.07 15.14
N ASN A 309 -12.12 4.07 15.12
CA ASN A 309 -11.92 4.94 16.27
C ASN A 309 -13.23 5.67 16.63
N ARG A 310 -13.54 5.79 17.92
CA ARG A 310 -14.80 6.39 18.43
C ARG A 310 -15.06 7.82 17.99
N HIS A 311 -14.00 8.59 17.75
CA HIS A 311 -14.10 10.00 17.36
C HIS A 311 -14.38 10.19 15.85
N LEU A 312 -14.30 9.11 15.06
CA LEU A 312 -14.57 9.20 13.63
C LEU A 312 -16.08 9.21 13.34
N PRO A 313 -16.55 10.05 12.40
CA PRO A 313 -17.98 10.29 12.17
C PRO A 313 -18.65 9.20 11.32
N TYR A 314 -18.42 7.91 11.64
CA TYR A 314 -19.07 6.81 10.93
C TYR A 314 -20.57 6.74 11.19
N SER A 315 -21.03 7.08 12.39
CA SER A 315 -22.44 6.94 12.79
C SER A 315 -23.40 7.72 11.85
N ASP A 316 -23.04 8.93 11.45
CA ASP A 316 -23.87 9.76 10.57
C ASP A 316 -24.00 9.15 9.17
N SER A 317 -22.87 8.69 8.62
CA SER A 317 -22.84 8.03 7.31
C SER A 317 -23.58 6.69 7.33
N ILE A 318 -23.42 5.89 8.40
CA ILE A 318 -24.14 4.62 8.58
C ILE A 318 -25.64 4.87 8.68
N SER A 319 -26.08 5.86 9.49
CA SER A 319 -27.51 6.22 9.61
C SER A 319 -28.13 6.59 8.25
N THR A 320 -27.38 7.32 7.43
CA THR A 320 -27.82 7.76 6.10
C THR A 320 -28.02 6.58 5.15
N HIS A 321 -27.10 5.61 5.14
CA HIS A 321 -27.05 4.56 4.11
C HIS A 321 -27.63 3.22 4.56
N PHE A 322 -27.52 2.85 5.85
CA PHE A 322 -28.09 1.62 6.43
C PHE A 322 -29.41 1.86 7.17
N LYS A 323 -29.87 3.11 7.30
CA LYS A 323 -31.09 3.54 8.01
C LYS A 323 -31.04 3.40 9.53
N GLN A 324 -30.15 2.57 10.07
CA GLN A 324 -29.95 2.40 11.51
C GLN A 324 -28.44 2.23 11.79
N VAL A 325 -28.03 2.55 13.01
CA VAL A 325 -26.66 2.39 13.48
C VAL A 325 -26.63 1.29 14.53
N ASN A 326 -25.98 0.19 14.21
CA ASN A 326 -25.76 -0.92 15.14
C ASN A 326 -24.31 -0.97 15.61
N VAL A 327 -24.09 -0.83 16.91
CA VAL A 327 -22.78 -0.99 17.56
C VAL A 327 -22.80 -2.34 18.29
N SER A 328 -22.05 -3.33 17.79
CA SER A 328 -21.96 -4.66 18.38
C SER A 328 -21.00 -4.73 19.58
N ALA A 329 -19.97 -3.87 19.58
CA ALA A 329 -19.01 -3.77 20.67
C ALA A 329 -18.36 -2.38 20.69
N GLN A 330 -17.88 -1.96 21.86
CA GLN A 330 -17.08 -0.76 22.00
C GLN A 330 -16.19 -0.81 23.24
N ASN A 331 -15.10 -0.05 23.19
CA ASN A 331 -14.24 0.26 24.35
C ASN A 331 -13.95 1.77 24.39
N ASN A 332 -12.99 2.20 25.18
CA ASN A 332 -12.67 3.62 25.33
C ASN A 332 -12.16 4.28 24.02
N LYS A 333 -11.60 3.49 23.09
CA LYS A 333 -10.93 3.97 21.88
C LYS A 333 -11.65 3.60 20.59
N TYR A 334 -12.30 2.44 20.55
CA TYR A 334 -12.88 1.86 19.34
C TYR A 334 -14.37 1.54 19.47
N LYS A 335 -15.07 1.54 18.33
CA LYS A 335 -16.42 0.98 18.15
C LYS A 335 -16.38 -0.05 17.02
N VAL A 336 -17.10 -1.15 17.20
CA VAL A 336 -17.40 -2.12 16.15
C VAL A 336 -18.83 -1.88 15.70
N TYR A 337 -18.98 -1.49 14.45
CA TYR A 337 -20.28 -1.35 13.79
C TYR A 337 -20.63 -2.65 13.07
N SER A 338 -21.86 -3.12 13.25
CA SER A 338 -22.37 -4.33 12.61
C SER A 338 -23.77 -4.08 12.05
N ASN A 339 -23.82 -3.78 10.76
CA ASN A 339 -25.05 -3.41 10.07
C ASN A 339 -25.40 -4.45 9.00
N LYS A 340 -26.68 -4.58 8.66
CA LYS A 340 -27.19 -5.47 7.61
C LYS A 340 -27.98 -4.66 6.59
N ILE A 341 -27.89 -5.08 5.32
CA ILE A 341 -28.80 -4.60 4.28
C ILE A 341 -30.19 -5.19 4.56
N SER A 342 -31.21 -4.35 4.55
CA SER A 342 -32.61 -4.79 4.67
C SER A 342 -32.98 -5.75 3.53
N ASN A 343 -33.78 -6.77 3.84
CA ASN A 343 -34.31 -7.74 2.87
C ASN A 343 -35.20 -7.08 1.82
#